data_4844813dda60258cd0540124e5649328
#
_entry.id   4844813dda60258cd0540124e5649328
#
_cell.length_a   1.000
_cell.length_b   1.000
_cell.length_c   1.000
_cell.angle_alpha   90.00
_cell.angle_beta   90.00
_cell.angle_gamma   90.00
#
_symmetry.space_group_name_H-M   'P 1'
#
loop_
_entity.id
_entity.type
_entity.pdbx_description
1 polymer ?
#
loop_
_entity_poly.entity_id
_entity_poly.type
_entity_poly.pdbx_seq_one_letter_code
_entity_poly.pdbx_strand_id
1 'polypeptide(L)'
;GNDPLRFAAELLSVVVGDDSGSRLFWELVDPGYAESCDLGFSEYDGAGAWMSFLCCSPEDVADNLERCRRVFEDVSTHGITAEELEQARNKVASRIVLRGERPMGRLSLLGGNWLYRQEYRTIADDLKVIRGVTLQDIQELLQRFPIRMTTTAGVGPLTSLDPSAGTAGSED
;
A
#
# COMPACT_ATOMS: atom_id res chain seq x y z
N GLY A 1 12.05 10.75 -5.44
CA GLY A 1 12.20 9.69 -6.41
C GLY A 1 13.45 8.82 -6.38
N ASN A 2 14.61 9.25 -5.83
CA ASN A 2 15.84 8.43 -5.88
C ASN A 2 16.18 7.73 -4.57
N ASP A 3 15.27 7.70 -3.60
CA ASP A 3 15.50 7.00 -2.34
C ASP A 3 15.45 5.47 -2.56
N PRO A 4 16.47 4.71 -2.17
CA PRO A 4 16.49 3.26 -2.31
C PRO A 4 15.36 2.56 -1.52
N LEU A 5 14.83 3.20 -0.47
CA LEU A 5 13.70 2.68 0.30
C LEU A 5 12.38 2.61 -0.47
N ARG A 6 12.29 3.16 -1.69
CA ARG A 6 11.09 3.03 -2.55
C ARG A 6 10.73 1.57 -2.84
N PHE A 7 11.72 0.70 -2.99
CA PHE A 7 11.47 -0.73 -3.21
C PHE A 7 10.96 -1.43 -1.94
N ALA A 8 11.45 -1.00 -0.79
CA ALA A 8 10.89 -1.41 0.50
C ALA A 8 9.44 -0.93 0.66
N ALA A 9 9.14 0.30 0.22
CA ALA A 9 7.78 0.84 0.23
C ALA A 9 6.83 0.07 -0.71
N GLU A 10 7.29 -0.30 -1.91
CA GLU A 10 6.53 -1.13 -2.83
C GLU A 10 6.20 -2.51 -2.20
N LEU A 11 7.19 -3.18 -1.61
CA LEU A 11 6.96 -4.47 -0.95
C LEU A 11 6.05 -4.34 0.28
N LEU A 12 6.24 -3.30 1.09
CA LEU A 12 5.40 -3.05 2.24
C LEU A 12 3.94 -2.80 1.84
N SER A 13 3.68 -2.06 0.76
CA SER A 13 2.32 -1.85 0.26
C SER A 13 1.64 -3.16 -0.14
N VAL A 14 2.39 -4.11 -0.71
CA VAL A 14 1.86 -5.44 -1.06
C VAL A 14 1.54 -6.27 0.19
N VAL A 15 2.37 -6.23 1.22
CA VAL A 15 2.09 -6.94 2.48
C VAL A 15 0.85 -6.38 3.16
N VAL A 16 0.73 -5.05 3.18
CA VAL A 16 -0.34 -4.39 3.95
C VAL A 16 -1.65 -4.35 3.18
N GLY A 17 -1.62 -4.01 1.90
CA GLY A 17 -2.84 -3.62 1.18
C GLY A 17 -2.99 -4.14 -0.24
N ASP A 18 -2.37 -5.26 -0.60
CA ASP A 18 -2.65 -5.90 -1.88
C ASP A 18 -4.08 -6.48 -1.93
N ASP A 19 -4.63 -6.63 -3.11
CA ASP A 19 -6.00 -7.08 -3.38
C ASP A 19 -6.31 -8.50 -2.89
N SER A 20 -5.29 -9.29 -2.58
CA SER A 20 -5.45 -10.63 -2.03
C SER A 20 -4.29 -11.01 -1.12
N GLY A 21 -4.61 -11.60 0.04
CA GLY A 21 -3.62 -12.13 0.97
C GLY A 21 -2.81 -11.09 1.73
N SER A 22 -3.21 -9.81 1.70
CA SER A 22 -2.63 -8.73 2.50
C SER A 22 -3.27 -8.66 3.87
N ARG A 23 -2.69 -7.86 4.79
CA ARG A 23 -3.28 -7.68 6.13
C ARG A 23 -4.66 -7.01 6.06
N LEU A 24 -4.84 -5.99 5.20
CA LEU A 24 -6.15 -5.36 5.00
C LEU A 24 -7.17 -6.31 4.38
N PHE A 25 -6.73 -7.17 3.44
CA PHE A 25 -7.61 -8.19 2.87
C PHE A 25 -8.18 -9.12 3.96
N TRP A 26 -7.32 -9.68 4.80
CA TRP A 26 -7.75 -10.60 5.87
C TRP A 26 -8.56 -9.92 6.97
N GLU A 27 -8.29 -8.64 7.26
CA GLU A 27 -8.99 -7.90 8.32
C GLU A 27 -10.36 -7.39 7.88
N LEU A 28 -10.52 -6.99 6.60
CA LEU A 28 -11.73 -6.29 6.14
C LEU A 28 -12.47 -6.99 5.00
N VAL A 29 -11.76 -7.52 4.00
CA VAL A 29 -12.39 -8.02 2.77
C VAL A 29 -12.84 -9.47 2.94
N ASP A 30 -11.97 -10.35 3.42
CA ASP A 30 -12.29 -11.76 3.63
C ASP A 30 -13.48 -11.97 4.61
N PRO A 31 -13.59 -11.24 5.75
CA PRO A 31 -14.75 -11.33 6.63
C PRO A 31 -16.01 -10.65 6.09
N GLY A 32 -15.91 -9.90 4.98
CA GLY A 32 -17.04 -9.22 4.35
C GLY A 32 -17.40 -7.86 4.98
N TYR A 33 -16.51 -7.23 5.74
CA TYR A 33 -16.72 -5.88 6.28
C TYR A 33 -16.57 -4.78 5.23
N ALA A 34 -15.79 -5.04 4.19
CA ALA A 34 -15.60 -4.13 3.07
C ALA A 34 -15.63 -4.89 1.73
N GLU A 35 -16.07 -4.22 0.68
CA GLU A 35 -15.99 -4.75 -0.69
C GLU A 35 -14.54 -4.75 -1.18
N SER A 36 -13.79 -3.72 -0.84
CA SER A 36 -12.37 -3.61 -1.13
C SER A 36 -11.68 -2.68 -0.14
N CYS A 37 -10.43 -3.02 0.16
CA CYS A 37 -9.54 -2.17 0.94
C CYS A 37 -8.12 -2.42 0.47
N ASP A 38 -7.41 -1.34 0.13
CA ASP A 38 -6.03 -1.42 -0.34
C ASP A 38 -5.11 -0.37 0.31
N LEU A 39 -3.81 -0.55 0.13
CA LEU A 39 -2.78 0.42 0.41
C LEU A 39 -1.78 0.39 -0.74
N GLY A 40 -1.61 1.51 -1.43
CA GLY A 40 -0.61 1.70 -2.47
C GLY A 40 0.49 2.68 -2.05
N PHE A 41 1.66 2.52 -2.65
CA PHE A 41 2.72 3.51 -2.62
C PHE A 41 2.78 4.23 -3.95
N SER A 42 2.64 5.55 -3.93
CA SER A 42 2.77 6.41 -5.11
C SER A 42 4.06 7.22 -5.03
N GLU A 43 4.89 7.05 -6.04
CA GLU A 43 6.15 7.79 -6.18
C GLU A 43 5.95 9.02 -7.07
N TYR A 44 6.41 10.17 -6.58
CA TYR A 44 6.43 11.44 -7.29
C TYR A 44 7.85 11.98 -7.36
N ASP A 45 8.06 13.04 -8.13
CA ASP A 45 9.36 13.71 -8.19
C ASP A 45 9.66 14.39 -6.84
N GLY A 46 10.71 13.90 -6.16
CA GLY A 46 11.12 14.40 -4.84
C GLY A 46 10.24 13.99 -3.65
N ALA A 47 9.15 13.26 -3.86
CA ALA A 47 8.23 12.86 -2.79
C ALA A 47 7.66 11.45 -3.01
N GLY A 48 7.03 10.91 -1.97
CA GLY A 48 6.22 9.70 -2.03
C GLY A 48 5.01 9.82 -1.12
N ALA A 49 3.94 9.11 -1.42
CA ALA A 49 2.74 9.09 -0.62
C ALA A 49 2.19 7.68 -0.47
N TRP A 50 1.73 7.37 0.73
CA TRP A 50 0.86 6.25 0.99
C TRP A 50 -0.58 6.66 0.64
N MET A 51 -1.25 5.85 -0.15
CA MET A 51 -2.64 6.06 -0.53
C MET A 51 -3.41 4.77 -0.24
N SER A 52 -4.47 4.89 0.54
CA SER A 52 -5.37 3.79 0.85
C SER A 52 -6.76 4.09 0.32
N PHE A 53 -7.40 3.10 -0.22
CA PHE A 53 -8.78 3.16 -0.67
C PHE A 53 -9.61 2.14 0.10
N LEU A 54 -10.81 2.54 0.55
CA LEU A 54 -11.78 1.71 1.25
C LEU A 54 -13.14 1.88 0.58
N CYS A 55 -13.75 0.76 0.20
CA CYS A 55 -15.14 0.71 -0.28
C CYS A 55 -15.94 -0.21 0.63
N CYS A 56 -16.98 0.34 1.27
CA CYS A 56 -17.85 -0.40 2.17
C CYS A 56 -19.22 0.27 2.27
N SER A 57 -20.17 -0.36 2.96
CA SER A 57 -21.45 0.21 3.30
C SER A 57 -21.29 1.48 4.16
N PRO A 58 -22.15 2.51 3.96
CA PRO A 58 -22.05 3.77 4.71
C PRO A 58 -22.07 3.61 6.24
N GLU A 59 -22.87 2.68 6.74
CA GLU A 59 -23.00 2.37 8.16
C GLU A 59 -21.72 1.78 8.78
N ASP A 60 -20.87 1.12 7.98
CA ASP A 60 -19.67 0.42 8.45
C ASP A 60 -18.40 1.27 8.33
N VAL A 61 -18.47 2.47 7.74
CA VAL A 61 -17.30 3.31 7.43
C VAL A 61 -16.47 3.60 8.68
N ALA A 62 -17.10 4.00 9.79
CA ALA A 62 -16.38 4.37 11.01
C ALA A 62 -15.59 3.20 11.59
N ASP A 63 -16.23 2.04 11.70
CA ASP A 63 -15.59 0.82 12.22
C ASP A 63 -14.48 0.32 11.30
N ASN A 64 -14.70 0.37 9.99
CA ASN A 64 -13.70 -0.06 9.01
C ASN A 64 -12.50 0.89 8.94
N LEU A 65 -12.69 2.20 9.09
CA LEU A 65 -11.57 3.14 9.22
C LEU A 65 -10.74 2.87 10.47
N GLU A 66 -11.40 2.50 11.59
CA GLU A 66 -10.69 2.15 12.82
C GLU A 66 -9.92 0.83 12.68
N ARG A 67 -10.47 -0.16 11.95
CA ARG A 67 -9.75 -1.40 11.60
C ARG A 67 -8.52 -1.11 10.75
N CYS A 68 -8.65 -0.28 9.70
CA CYS A 68 -7.51 0.16 8.90
C CYS A 68 -6.44 0.83 9.76
N ARG A 69 -6.84 1.73 10.67
CA ARG A 69 -5.91 2.43 11.57
C ARG A 69 -5.12 1.44 12.43
N ARG A 70 -5.80 0.46 13.02
CA ARG A 70 -5.14 -0.58 13.83
C ARG A 70 -4.14 -1.40 13.03
N VAL A 71 -4.47 -1.78 11.79
CA VAL A 71 -3.52 -2.49 10.90
C VAL A 71 -2.29 -1.61 10.63
N PHE A 72 -2.46 -0.32 10.34
CA PHE A 72 -1.35 0.59 10.08
C PHE A 72 -0.48 0.84 11.32
N GLU A 73 -1.09 0.96 12.48
CA GLU A 73 -0.39 1.10 13.76
C GLU A 73 0.40 -0.15 14.12
N ASP A 74 -0.19 -1.34 13.93
CA ASP A 74 0.48 -2.62 14.16
C ASP A 74 1.72 -2.75 13.27
N VAL A 75 1.56 -2.50 11.97
CA VAL A 75 2.70 -2.52 11.01
C VAL A 75 3.76 -1.51 11.39
N SER A 76 3.36 -0.28 11.76
CA SER A 76 4.31 0.78 12.12
C SER A 76 5.08 0.49 13.42
N THR A 77 4.47 -0.28 14.33
CA THR A 77 5.04 -0.61 15.64
C THR A 77 5.86 -1.90 15.60
N HIS A 78 5.32 -2.94 14.98
CA HIS A 78 5.89 -4.30 15.01
C HIS A 78 6.58 -4.70 13.69
N GLY A 79 6.34 -3.93 12.61
CA GLY A 79 6.86 -4.27 11.28
C GLY A 79 6.11 -5.42 10.63
N ILE A 80 6.82 -6.13 9.76
CA ILE A 80 6.33 -7.31 9.04
C ILE A 80 7.22 -8.52 9.31
N THR A 81 6.69 -9.72 9.07
CA THR A 81 7.44 -10.96 9.23
C THR A 81 8.33 -11.27 8.03
N ALA A 82 9.30 -12.16 8.21
CA ALA A 82 10.16 -12.63 7.13
C ALA A 82 9.36 -13.39 6.06
N GLU A 83 8.32 -14.12 6.47
CA GLU A 83 7.44 -14.85 5.57
C GLU A 83 6.61 -13.90 4.70
N GLU A 84 6.00 -12.86 5.28
CA GLU A 84 5.28 -11.81 4.56
C GLU A 84 6.18 -11.10 3.53
N LEU A 85 7.41 -10.77 3.92
CA LEU A 85 8.39 -10.16 3.01
C LEU A 85 8.71 -11.08 1.83
N GLU A 86 8.92 -12.37 2.08
CA GLU A 86 9.23 -13.33 1.01
C GLU A 86 8.05 -13.54 0.06
N GLN A 87 6.83 -13.62 0.59
CA GLN A 87 5.61 -13.67 -0.24
C GLN A 87 5.45 -12.42 -1.11
N ALA A 88 5.68 -11.23 -0.53
CA ALA A 88 5.64 -9.97 -1.28
C ALA A 88 6.70 -9.91 -2.38
N ARG A 89 7.95 -10.33 -2.10
CA ARG A 89 9.02 -10.41 -3.11
C ARG A 89 8.63 -11.29 -4.29
N ASN A 90 8.07 -12.48 -4.02
CA ASN A 90 7.64 -13.41 -5.05
C ASN A 90 6.50 -12.82 -5.90
N LYS A 91 5.55 -12.15 -5.27
CA LYS A 91 4.41 -11.51 -5.94
C LYS A 91 4.86 -10.35 -6.83
N VAL A 92 5.69 -9.45 -6.30
CA VAL A 92 6.24 -8.31 -7.06
C VAL A 92 7.17 -8.78 -8.18
N ALA A 93 8.03 -9.77 -7.93
CA ALA A 93 8.89 -10.35 -8.96
C ALA A 93 8.08 -10.92 -10.14
N SER A 94 7.00 -11.63 -9.86
CA SER A 94 6.10 -12.15 -10.89
C SER A 94 5.44 -11.01 -11.70
N ARG A 95 4.99 -9.95 -11.03
CA ARG A 95 4.42 -8.76 -11.69
C ARG A 95 5.43 -8.04 -12.59
N ILE A 96 6.69 -7.91 -12.16
CA ILE A 96 7.77 -7.31 -12.94
C ILE A 96 7.99 -8.11 -14.24
N VAL A 97 8.07 -9.44 -14.16
CA VAL A 97 8.25 -10.30 -15.33
C VAL A 97 7.06 -10.15 -16.28
N LEU A 98 5.83 -10.35 -15.80
CA LEU A 98 4.63 -10.29 -16.61
C LEU A 98 4.42 -8.91 -17.27
N ARG A 99 4.72 -7.84 -16.54
CA ARG A 99 4.68 -6.47 -17.09
C ARG A 99 5.73 -6.26 -18.16
N GLY A 100 6.92 -6.83 -17.96
CA GLY A 100 8.04 -6.74 -18.90
C GLY A 100 7.81 -7.47 -20.21
N GLU A 101 6.97 -8.50 -20.26
CA GLU A 101 6.59 -9.25 -21.47
C GLU A 101 5.64 -8.46 -22.38
N ARG A 102 4.93 -7.47 -21.83
CA ARG A 102 4.01 -6.62 -22.59
C ARG A 102 4.75 -5.41 -23.18
N PRO A 103 4.69 -5.15 -24.49
CA PRO A 103 5.42 -4.03 -25.11
C PRO A 103 5.16 -2.67 -24.45
N MET A 104 3.90 -2.34 -24.16
CA MET A 104 3.54 -1.10 -23.48
C MET A 104 4.03 -1.06 -22.03
N GLY A 105 3.99 -2.18 -21.31
CA GLY A 105 4.53 -2.30 -19.97
C GLY A 105 6.05 -2.06 -19.96
N ARG A 106 6.76 -2.65 -20.92
CA ARG A 106 8.20 -2.45 -21.08
C ARG A 106 8.55 -1.02 -21.46
N LEU A 107 7.81 -0.43 -22.39
CA LEU A 107 8.00 0.97 -22.80
C LEU A 107 7.80 1.93 -21.62
N SER A 108 6.74 1.76 -20.84
CA SER A 108 6.44 2.60 -19.68
C SER A 108 7.52 2.50 -18.59
N LEU A 109 8.07 1.29 -18.34
CA LEU A 109 9.16 1.10 -17.38
C LEU A 109 10.45 1.80 -17.86
N LEU A 110 10.84 1.59 -19.11
CA LEU A 110 12.04 2.20 -19.66
C LEU A 110 11.90 3.72 -19.76
N GLY A 111 10.77 4.21 -20.27
CA GLY A 111 10.49 5.64 -20.42
C GLY A 111 10.43 6.34 -19.07
N GLY A 112 9.77 5.76 -18.07
CA GLY A 112 9.71 6.32 -16.73
C GLY A 112 11.10 6.39 -16.06
N ASN A 113 11.86 5.29 -16.10
CA ASN A 113 13.22 5.29 -15.56
C ASN A 113 14.12 6.31 -16.24
N TRP A 114 14.03 6.42 -17.56
CA TRP A 114 14.83 7.40 -18.32
C TRP A 114 14.40 8.83 -18.02
N LEU A 115 13.08 9.10 -18.03
CA LEU A 115 12.57 10.46 -17.85
C LEU A 115 12.89 11.02 -16.44
N TYR A 116 12.67 10.22 -15.41
CA TYR A 116 12.78 10.70 -14.02
C TYR A 116 14.16 10.46 -13.39
N ARG A 117 14.95 9.48 -13.90
CA ARG A 117 16.21 9.07 -13.26
C ARG A 117 17.41 9.05 -14.18
N GLN A 118 17.19 9.18 -15.49
CA GLN A 118 18.23 9.03 -16.51
C GLN A 118 18.94 7.66 -16.43
N GLU A 119 18.19 6.63 -16.01
CA GLU A 119 18.70 5.27 -15.82
C GLU A 119 18.10 4.31 -16.84
N TYR A 120 18.93 3.44 -17.39
CA TYR A 120 18.49 2.25 -18.09
C TYR A 120 18.55 1.05 -17.16
N ARG A 121 17.41 0.40 -16.93
CA ARG A 121 17.32 -0.79 -16.06
C ARG A 121 16.71 -1.95 -16.83
N THR A 122 17.34 -3.12 -16.67
CA THR A 122 16.80 -4.37 -17.18
C THR A 122 15.80 -4.98 -16.18
N ILE A 123 14.99 -5.93 -16.65
CA ILE A 123 14.12 -6.72 -15.75
C ILE A 123 14.97 -7.44 -14.69
N ALA A 124 16.15 -7.95 -15.08
CA ALA A 124 17.07 -8.63 -14.15
C ALA A 124 17.57 -7.69 -13.04
N ASP A 125 17.84 -6.40 -13.37
CA ASP A 125 18.23 -5.40 -12.38
C ASP A 125 17.09 -5.15 -11.38
N ASP A 126 15.87 -5.00 -11.87
CA ASP A 126 14.69 -4.78 -11.02
C ASP A 126 14.45 -5.99 -10.10
N LEU A 127 14.50 -7.20 -10.64
CA LEU A 127 14.39 -8.44 -9.84
C LEU A 127 15.49 -8.57 -8.78
N LYS A 128 16.72 -8.19 -9.11
CA LYS A 128 17.85 -8.23 -8.16
C LYS A 128 17.60 -7.28 -6.99
N VAL A 129 17.11 -6.07 -7.27
CA VAL A 129 16.82 -5.09 -6.21
C VAL A 129 15.69 -5.56 -5.32
N ILE A 130 14.55 -5.98 -5.89
CA ILE A 130 13.39 -6.45 -5.11
C ILE A 130 13.78 -7.63 -4.21
N ARG A 131 14.56 -8.59 -4.72
CA ARG A 131 15.05 -9.72 -3.92
C ARG A 131 16.06 -9.32 -2.84
N GLY A 132 16.76 -8.21 -3.04
CA GLY A 132 17.75 -7.69 -2.10
C GLY A 132 17.17 -6.90 -0.93
N VAL A 133 15.90 -6.46 -0.98
CA VAL A 133 15.26 -5.73 0.13
C VAL A 133 15.19 -6.60 1.38
N THR A 134 15.59 -6.08 2.51
CA THR A 134 15.66 -6.82 3.80
C THR A 134 14.59 -6.33 4.78
N LEU A 135 14.38 -7.08 5.87
CA LEU A 135 13.54 -6.60 6.99
C LEU A 135 14.10 -5.32 7.61
N GLN A 136 15.41 -5.13 7.58
CA GLN A 136 16.05 -3.91 8.07
C GLN A 136 15.67 -2.70 7.20
N ASP A 137 15.60 -2.86 5.89
CA ASP A 137 15.15 -1.79 4.98
C ASP A 137 13.68 -1.42 5.25
N ILE A 138 12.82 -2.41 5.54
CA ILE A 138 11.43 -2.18 5.95
C ILE A 138 11.35 -1.43 7.29
N GLN A 139 12.18 -1.80 8.26
CA GLN A 139 12.23 -1.11 9.54
C GLN A 139 12.72 0.33 9.40
N GLU A 140 13.77 0.56 8.61
CA GLU A 140 14.27 1.92 8.31
C GLU A 140 13.18 2.75 7.62
N LEU A 141 12.47 2.16 6.64
CA LEU A 141 11.35 2.82 5.97
C LEU A 141 10.27 3.25 6.97
N LEU A 142 9.83 2.35 7.85
CA LEU A 142 8.77 2.64 8.83
C LEU A 142 9.20 3.68 9.87
N GLN A 143 10.48 3.73 10.25
CA GLN A 143 11.02 4.76 11.14
C GLN A 143 11.01 6.14 10.48
N ARG A 144 11.36 6.23 9.20
CA ARG A 144 11.44 7.50 8.46
C ARG A 144 10.07 7.94 7.93
N PHE A 145 9.25 6.99 7.50
CA PHE A 145 7.99 7.21 6.79
C PHE A 145 6.90 6.27 7.31
N PRO A 146 6.45 6.42 8.57
CA PRO A 146 5.42 5.55 9.14
C PRO A 146 4.10 5.65 8.36
N ILE A 147 3.40 4.52 8.25
CA ILE A 147 2.06 4.51 7.64
C ILE A 147 1.09 5.11 8.67
N ARG A 148 0.55 6.28 8.37
CA ARG A 148 -0.42 6.97 9.22
C ARG A 148 -1.51 7.59 8.35
N MET A 149 -2.74 7.53 8.82
CA MET A 149 -3.83 8.32 8.23
C MET A 149 -3.65 9.79 8.62
N THR A 150 -3.27 10.63 7.67
CA THR A 150 -3.08 12.06 7.87
C THR A 150 -4.23 12.88 7.29
N THR A 151 -4.83 12.38 6.22
CA THR A 151 -5.97 13.01 5.55
C THR A 151 -6.92 11.92 5.08
N THR A 152 -8.19 12.06 5.39
CA THR A 152 -9.24 11.16 4.93
C THR A 152 -10.29 11.97 4.18
N ALA A 153 -10.68 11.48 3.01
CA ALA A 153 -11.78 12.04 2.21
C ALA A 153 -12.75 10.91 1.87
N GLY A 154 -14.04 11.20 1.91
CA GLY A 154 -15.09 10.22 1.59
C GLY A 154 -16.06 10.75 0.56
N VAL A 155 -16.61 9.84 -0.24
CA VAL A 155 -17.70 10.10 -1.19
C VAL A 155 -18.79 9.08 -0.91
N GLY A 156 -19.98 9.55 -0.54
CA GLY A 156 -21.11 8.69 -0.20
C GLY A 156 -22.20 9.45 0.55
N PRO A 157 -23.27 8.78 0.97
CA PRO A 157 -24.39 9.38 1.70
C PRO A 157 -24.05 9.57 3.20
N LEU A 158 -22.83 10.01 3.51
CA LEU A 158 -22.35 10.26 4.88
C LEU A 158 -22.47 11.73 5.23
N THR A 159 -22.88 12.03 6.45
CA THR A 159 -22.90 13.39 6.99
C THR A 159 -21.57 13.80 7.61
N SER A 160 -20.76 12.83 8.08
CA SER A 160 -19.43 13.03 8.66
C SER A 160 -18.60 11.78 8.52
N LEU A 161 -17.27 11.94 8.46
CA LEU A 161 -16.28 10.86 8.58
C LEU A 161 -15.76 10.72 10.03
N ASP A 162 -16.23 11.58 10.95
CA ASP A 162 -15.84 11.51 12.36
C ASP A 162 -16.64 10.40 13.06
N PRO A 163 -15.98 9.36 13.62
CA PRO A 163 -16.66 8.28 14.33
C PRO A 163 -17.41 8.77 15.58
N SER A 164 -17.07 9.95 16.12
CA SER A 164 -17.77 10.56 17.25
C SER A 164 -19.10 11.25 16.87
N ALA A 165 -19.34 11.52 15.59
CA ALA A 165 -20.53 12.23 15.12
C ALA A 165 -21.74 11.29 14.85
N GLY A 166 -21.58 9.98 14.93
CA GLY A 166 -22.61 8.99 14.56
C GLY A 166 -23.68 8.68 15.63
N THR A 167 -23.66 9.33 16.80
CA THR A 167 -24.62 9.07 17.89
C THR A 167 -25.61 10.21 18.16
N ALA A 168 -25.65 11.24 17.34
CA ALA A 168 -26.61 12.34 17.50
C ALA A 168 -27.62 12.37 16.34
N GLY A 169 -28.75 11.65 16.49
CA GLY A 169 -29.87 11.91 15.59
C GLY A 169 -30.74 10.73 15.20
N SER A 170 -31.38 10.09 16.16
CA SER A 170 -32.65 9.41 15.95
C SER A 170 -33.58 9.72 17.12
N GLU A 171 -33.99 10.96 17.22
CA GLU A 171 -35.19 11.38 17.92
C GLU A 171 -35.88 12.39 16.98
N ASP A 172 -36.88 11.88 16.28
CA ASP A 172 -38.26 12.33 16.04
C ASP A 172 -38.84 11.61 14.83
#